data_dc7cafe95f8c63641cbb7619758b7009
#
_entry.id   dc7cafe95f8c63641cbb7619758b7009
#
_cell.length_a   1.000
_cell.length_b   1.000
_cell.length_c   1.000
_cell.angle_alpha   90.00
_cell.angle_beta   90.00
_cell.angle_gamma   90.00
#
_symmetry.space_group_name_H-M   'P 1'
#
loop_
_entity.id
_entity.type
_entity.pdbx_description
1 polymer ?
#
loop_
_entity_poly.entity_id
_entity_poly.type
_entity_poly.pdbx_seq_one_letter_code
_entity_poly.pdbx_strand_id
1 'polypeptide(L)'
;SSEKIADDLDAALSEVSSAQHNLEGRLRVASLSGSFADQVVGPAMNEMAALHPNVEIVIDFNARQVDILSEGYDFAIRAGPMQDSGLIARPLTSRTRVAAASPEYLASNGKPLHPAELKDHQCILTHSNKWRFTEKGKLLDVAVTGRLNLNSGQAILDGCSRGLGIAYMAIGGFGKTLSDGTLTPILNDFWHTDRSIHILRPDRRYTPRRVEVAISILEAFAERARAHEIQTIRALL
;
A
#
# COMPACT_ATOMS: atom_id res chain seq x y z
N SER A 1 -14.89 -13.22 54.12
CA SER A 1 -14.60 -14.64 53.97
C SER A 1 -13.82 -14.85 52.67
N SER A 2 -12.97 -15.87 52.68
CA SER A 2 -12.01 -16.19 51.60
C SER A 2 -12.69 -16.37 50.23
N GLU A 3 -13.90 -16.93 50.18
CA GLU A 3 -14.69 -17.14 48.95
C GLU A 3 -15.11 -15.82 48.31
N LYS A 4 -15.55 -14.85 49.11
CA LYS A 4 -15.96 -13.56 48.59
C LYS A 4 -14.80 -12.77 47.94
N ILE A 5 -13.57 -12.94 48.46
CA ILE A 5 -12.36 -12.32 47.87
C ILE A 5 -11.98 -13.01 46.56
N ALA A 6 -12.18 -14.32 46.45
CA ALA A 6 -11.94 -15.06 45.21
C ALA A 6 -12.96 -14.67 44.13
N ASP A 7 -14.25 -14.57 44.49
CA ASP A 7 -15.32 -14.13 43.59
C ASP A 7 -15.12 -12.69 43.10
N ASP A 8 -14.72 -11.78 44.00
CA ASP A 8 -14.43 -10.37 43.66
C ASP A 8 -13.18 -10.26 42.78
N LEU A 9 -12.19 -11.15 42.98
CA LEU A 9 -11.00 -11.20 42.12
C LEU A 9 -11.31 -11.77 40.73
N ASP A 10 -12.10 -12.83 40.64
CA ASP A 10 -12.53 -13.42 39.39
C ASP A 10 -13.43 -12.46 38.58
N ALA A 11 -14.32 -11.73 39.27
CA ALA A 11 -15.11 -10.67 38.66
C ALA A 11 -14.23 -9.54 38.14
N ALA A 12 -13.25 -9.07 38.90
CA ALA A 12 -12.30 -8.04 38.47
C ALA A 12 -11.43 -8.51 37.30
N LEU A 13 -10.95 -9.75 37.31
CA LEU A 13 -10.20 -10.36 36.22
C LEU A 13 -11.07 -10.53 34.95
N SER A 14 -12.34 -10.90 35.13
CA SER A 14 -13.31 -10.99 34.04
C SER A 14 -13.63 -9.61 33.43
N GLU A 15 -13.79 -8.56 34.26
CA GLU A 15 -13.95 -7.19 33.80
C GLU A 15 -12.71 -6.66 33.06
N VAL A 16 -11.51 -6.93 33.56
CA VAL A 16 -10.25 -6.58 32.87
C VAL A 16 -10.11 -7.34 31.56
N SER A 17 -10.48 -8.63 31.54
CA SER A 17 -10.48 -9.43 30.30
C SER A 17 -11.53 -8.96 29.29
N SER A 18 -12.74 -8.62 29.73
CA SER A 18 -13.79 -8.08 28.87
C SER A 18 -13.48 -6.65 28.39
N ALA A 19 -12.85 -5.84 29.23
CA ALA A 19 -12.35 -4.51 28.83
C ALA A 19 -11.24 -4.59 27.77
N GLN A 20 -10.48 -5.69 27.71
CA GLN A 20 -9.52 -5.95 26.64
C GLN A 20 -10.20 -6.28 25.30
N HIS A 21 -11.45 -6.75 25.29
CA HIS A 21 -12.23 -7.08 24.08
C HIS A 21 -13.13 -5.94 23.59
N ASN A 22 -13.47 -4.96 24.44
CA ASN A 22 -14.32 -3.83 24.08
C ASN A 22 -13.49 -2.57 23.82
N LEU A 23 -12.88 -2.51 22.63
CA LEU A 23 -12.30 -1.25 22.16
C LEU A 23 -13.41 -0.28 21.77
N GLU A 24 -13.26 0.98 22.14
CA GLU A 24 -14.22 2.05 21.84
C GLU A 24 -13.52 3.36 21.46
N GLY A 25 -14.31 4.30 20.98
CA GLY A 25 -13.86 5.64 20.60
C GLY A 25 -13.54 5.78 19.13
N ARG A 26 -12.98 6.91 18.75
CA ARG A 26 -12.74 7.28 17.36
C ARG A 26 -11.30 6.99 16.95
N LEU A 27 -11.13 6.33 15.82
CA LEU A 27 -9.85 6.08 15.13
C LEU A 27 -9.82 6.91 13.84
N ARG A 28 -8.85 7.83 13.71
CA ARG A 28 -8.66 8.65 12.52
C ARG A 28 -7.36 8.29 11.82
N VAL A 29 -7.46 7.88 10.57
CA VAL A 29 -6.33 7.43 9.75
C VAL A 29 -6.24 8.25 8.48
N ALA A 30 -5.05 8.75 8.16
CA ALA A 30 -4.75 9.28 6.85
C ALA A 30 -3.99 8.21 6.04
N SER A 31 -4.36 7.99 4.80
CA SER A 31 -3.72 6.98 3.97
C SER A 31 -3.38 7.49 2.58
N LEU A 32 -2.32 6.93 2.01
CA LEU A 32 -2.11 7.01 0.58
C LEU A 32 -3.33 6.42 -0.15
N SER A 33 -3.56 6.85 -1.37
CA SER A 33 -4.58 6.31 -2.27
C SER A 33 -3.99 5.26 -3.23
N GLY A 34 -4.84 4.64 -4.04
CA GLY A 34 -4.46 3.68 -5.08
C GLY A 34 -4.49 2.23 -4.62
N SER A 35 -3.90 1.33 -5.40
CA SER A 35 -4.07 -0.12 -5.22
C SER A 35 -3.72 -0.65 -3.83
N PHE A 36 -2.72 -0.09 -3.15
CA PHE A 36 -2.40 -0.49 -1.78
C PHE A 36 -3.49 -0.09 -0.78
N ALA A 37 -4.07 1.09 -0.95
CA ALA A 37 -5.21 1.54 -0.15
C ALA A 37 -6.40 0.59 -0.33
N ASP A 38 -6.71 0.25 -1.58
CA ASP A 38 -7.87 -0.58 -1.93
C ASP A 38 -7.70 -2.05 -1.51
N GLN A 39 -6.48 -2.58 -1.61
CA GLN A 39 -6.20 -4.01 -1.38
C GLN A 39 -5.73 -4.34 0.03
N VAL A 40 -5.19 -3.37 0.76
CA VAL A 40 -4.60 -3.60 2.08
C VAL A 40 -5.26 -2.74 3.15
N VAL A 41 -5.25 -1.41 2.99
CA VAL A 41 -5.70 -0.50 4.07
C VAL A 41 -7.19 -0.59 4.29
N GLY A 42 -7.99 -0.47 3.22
CA GLY A 42 -9.45 -0.59 3.30
C GLY A 42 -9.89 -1.91 3.92
N PRO A 43 -9.47 -3.08 3.38
CA PRO A 43 -9.80 -4.37 3.97
C PRO A 43 -9.34 -4.54 5.42
N ALA A 44 -8.15 -4.04 5.79
CA ALA A 44 -7.67 -4.10 7.18
C ALA A 44 -8.55 -3.28 8.13
N MET A 45 -9.00 -2.10 7.70
CA MET A 45 -9.88 -1.28 8.51
C MET A 45 -11.33 -1.81 8.55
N ASN A 46 -11.79 -2.47 7.49
CA ASN A 46 -13.05 -3.20 7.51
C ASN A 46 -13.02 -4.36 8.52
N GLU A 47 -11.91 -5.10 8.59
CA GLU A 47 -11.70 -6.15 9.59
C GLU A 47 -11.70 -5.57 11.01
N MET A 48 -11.00 -4.43 11.21
CA MET A 48 -11.02 -3.72 12.50
C MET A 48 -12.43 -3.32 12.90
N ALA A 49 -13.24 -2.81 11.98
CA ALA A 49 -14.64 -2.42 12.23
C ALA A 49 -15.52 -3.64 12.57
N ALA A 50 -15.31 -4.76 11.89
CA ALA A 50 -16.05 -6.00 12.14
C ALA A 50 -15.74 -6.60 13.53
N LEU A 51 -14.47 -6.56 13.93
CA LEU A 51 -14.03 -7.09 15.24
C LEU A 51 -14.35 -6.17 16.41
N HIS A 52 -14.45 -4.85 16.18
CA HIS A 52 -14.61 -3.84 17.23
C HIS A 52 -15.73 -2.85 16.89
N PRO A 53 -17.01 -3.24 17.02
CA PRO A 53 -18.17 -2.47 16.59
C PRO A 53 -18.35 -1.13 17.33
N ASN A 54 -17.70 -0.93 18.47
CA ASN A 54 -17.75 0.32 19.24
C ASN A 54 -16.65 1.32 18.85
N VAL A 55 -15.81 0.99 17.86
CA VAL A 55 -14.79 1.90 17.32
C VAL A 55 -15.33 2.59 16.08
N GLU A 56 -15.47 3.91 16.14
CA GLU A 56 -15.73 4.75 14.96
C GLU A 56 -14.45 4.89 14.15
N ILE A 57 -14.44 4.44 12.90
CA ILE A 57 -13.27 4.50 12.02
C ILE A 57 -13.49 5.55 10.93
N VAL A 58 -12.58 6.51 10.83
CA VAL A 58 -12.55 7.52 9.78
C VAL A 58 -11.22 7.44 9.06
N ILE A 59 -11.27 7.24 7.75
CA ILE A 59 -10.08 7.14 6.90
C ILE A 59 -10.17 8.18 5.79
N ASP A 60 -9.11 8.96 5.64
CA ASP A 60 -8.94 9.89 4.52
C ASP A 60 -7.92 9.31 3.53
N PHE A 61 -8.41 8.85 2.38
CA PHE A 61 -7.57 8.38 1.27
C PHE A 61 -7.18 9.55 0.38
N ASN A 62 -5.96 10.04 0.50
CA ASN A 62 -5.48 11.11 -0.35
C ASN A 62 -3.96 11.04 -0.56
N ALA A 63 -3.50 11.66 -1.67
CA ALA A 63 -2.08 11.78 -1.96
C ALA A 63 -1.45 12.99 -1.27
N ARG A 64 -2.25 13.88 -0.64
CA ARG A 64 -1.78 15.08 0.04
C ARG A 64 -1.01 14.68 1.30
N GLN A 65 0.10 15.33 1.53
CA GLN A 65 0.80 15.24 2.80
C GLN A 65 -0.02 15.99 3.87
N VAL A 66 -0.56 15.25 4.84
CA VAL A 66 -1.33 15.82 5.96
C VAL A 66 -0.41 16.10 7.13
N ASP A 67 -0.72 17.11 7.90
CA ASP A 67 -0.12 17.30 9.22
C ASP A 67 -0.88 16.44 10.24
N ILE A 68 -0.28 15.29 10.58
CA ILE A 68 -0.89 14.29 11.45
C ILE A 68 -1.25 14.88 12.82
N LEU A 69 -0.40 15.77 13.34
CA LEU A 69 -0.60 16.36 14.67
C LEU A 69 -1.71 17.41 14.66
N SER A 70 -1.63 18.39 13.77
CA SER A 70 -2.59 19.49 13.73
C SER A 70 -3.97 19.06 13.22
N GLU A 71 -4.02 18.08 12.31
CA GLU A 71 -5.27 17.56 11.76
C GLU A 71 -5.88 16.44 12.63
N GLY A 72 -5.19 16.01 13.69
CA GLY A 72 -5.71 15.09 14.70
C GLY A 72 -5.86 13.65 14.22
N TYR A 73 -4.98 13.17 13.35
CA TYR A 73 -4.91 11.76 12.97
C TYR A 73 -4.17 10.96 14.04
N ASP A 74 -4.61 9.72 14.27
CA ASP A 74 -3.93 8.79 15.17
C ASP A 74 -2.67 8.22 14.52
N PHE A 75 -2.73 7.93 13.22
CA PHE A 75 -1.57 7.56 12.41
C PHE A 75 -1.85 7.83 10.92
N ALA A 76 -0.79 7.79 10.13
CA ALA A 76 -0.89 7.87 8.68
C ALA A 76 -0.09 6.76 7.99
N ILE A 77 -0.53 6.38 6.80
CA ILE A 77 0.16 5.43 5.92
C ILE A 77 0.67 6.21 4.72
N ARG A 78 1.98 6.20 4.52
CA ARG A 78 2.66 7.01 3.52
C ARG A 78 3.64 6.20 2.69
N ALA A 79 3.80 6.62 1.44
CA ALA A 79 4.83 6.11 0.54
C ALA A 79 5.89 7.17 0.28
N GLY A 80 7.13 6.73 0.05
CA GLY A 80 8.25 7.59 -0.30
C GLY A 80 9.21 7.86 0.86
N PRO A 81 10.21 8.73 0.62
CA PRO A 81 11.19 9.09 1.64
C PRO A 81 10.50 9.86 2.78
N MET A 82 10.90 9.55 4.00
CA MET A 82 10.40 10.23 5.18
C MET A 82 11.19 11.52 5.41
N GLN A 83 10.45 12.62 5.63
CA GLN A 83 11.05 13.86 6.10
C GLN A 83 11.16 13.83 7.64
N ASP A 84 12.15 14.51 8.18
CA ASP A 84 12.30 14.68 9.63
C ASP A 84 11.16 15.60 10.13
N SER A 85 10.18 14.99 10.77
CA SER A 85 8.92 15.66 11.13
C SER A 85 8.55 15.51 12.61
N GLY A 86 9.45 14.95 13.44
CA GLY A 86 9.14 14.64 14.84
C GLY A 86 8.11 13.51 15.01
N LEU A 87 7.80 12.79 13.94
CA LEU A 87 6.92 11.61 13.94
C LEU A 87 7.74 10.33 14.03
N ILE A 88 7.19 9.31 14.66
CA ILE A 88 7.75 7.96 14.59
C ILE A 88 7.37 7.35 13.25
N ALA A 89 8.38 7.06 12.42
CA ALA A 89 8.21 6.35 11.15
C ALA A 89 8.57 4.88 11.32
N ARG A 90 7.63 3.97 11.06
CA ARG A 90 7.83 2.53 11.09
C ARG A 90 7.62 1.96 9.68
N PRO A 91 8.61 1.24 9.12
CA PRO A 91 8.40 0.53 7.86
C PRO A 91 7.25 -0.46 7.98
N LEU A 92 6.30 -0.41 7.03
CA LEU A 92 5.17 -1.33 6.97
C LEU A 92 5.44 -2.46 5.97
N THR A 93 5.77 -2.09 4.73
CA THR A 93 6.03 -3.08 3.69
C THR A 93 6.84 -2.48 2.54
N SER A 94 7.30 -3.37 1.67
CA SER A 94 7.88 -3.03 0.38
C SER A 94 6.91 -3.38 -0.75
N ARG A 95 7.14 -2.83 -1.94
CA ARG A 95 6.39 -3.16 -3.15
C ARG A 95 7.29 -3.19 -4.35
N THR A 96 7.03 -4.13 -5.24
CA THR A 96 7.75 -4.25 -6.51
C THR A 96 6.99 -3.53 -7.60
N ARG A 97 7.64 -2.64 -8.30
CA ARG A 97 7.10 -1.94 -9.47
C ARG A 97 7.42 -2.72 -10.72
N VAL A 98 6.42 -2.86 -11.56
CA VAL A 98 6.43 -3.66 -12.78
C VAL A 98 5.99 -2.78 -13.95
N ALA A 99 6.65 -2.93 -15.09
CA ALA A 99 6.19 -2.38 -16.35
C ALA A 99 5.41 -3.45 -17.11
N ALA A 100 4.29 -3.08 -17.72
CA ALA A 100 3.49 -3.97 -18.54
C ALA A 100 2.78 -3.20 -19.67
N ALA A 101 2.42 -3.92 -20.73
CA ALA A 101 1.64 -3.40 -21.84
C ALA A 101 0.72 -4.48 -22.42
N SER A 102 -0.30 -4.08 -23.19
CA SER A 102 -1.12 -5.05 -23.90
C SER A 102 -0.34 -5.74 -25.02
N PRO A 103 -0.67 -7.01 -25.36
CA PRO A 103 -0.06 -7.71 -26.49
C PRO A 103 -0.17 -6.92 -27.82
N GLU A 104 -1.31 -6.25 -28.04
CA GLU A 104 -1.55 -5.45 -29.26
C GLU A 104 -0.61 -4.24 -29.32
N TYR A 105 -0.38 -3.57 -28.18
CA TYR A 105 0.57 -2.45 -28.12
C TYR A 105 1.98 -2.94 -28.47
N LEU A 106 2.42 -4.05 -27.88
CA LEU A 106 3.75 -4.61 -28.11
C LEU A 106 3.92 -5.12 -29.56
N ALA A 107 2.89 -5.68 -30.17
CA ALA A 107 2.92 -6.10 -31.55
C ALA A 107 3.09 -4.93 -32.52
N SER A 108 2.48 -3.79 -32.22
CA SER A 108 2.50 -2.59 -33.06
C SER A 108 3.72 -1.69 -32.84
N ASN A 109 4.28 -1.66 -31.63
CA ASN A 109 5.32 -0.70 -31.24
C ASN A 109 6.65 -1.35 -30.84
N GLY A 110 6.71 -2.68 -30.83
CA GLY A 110 7.87 -3.43 -30.32
C GLY A 110 7.85 -3.59 -28.81
N LYS A 111 8.62 -4.57 -28.34
CA LYS A 111 8.83 -4.82 -26.90
C LYS A 111 10.15 -4.22 -26.47
N PRO A 112 10.18 -3.21 -25.56
CA PRO A 112 11.44 -2.67 -25.06
C PRO A 112 12.21 -3.76 -24.27
N LEU A 113 13.49 -3.88 -24.57
CA LEU A 113 14.42 -4.83 -23.93
C LEU A 113 15.22 -4.17 -22.81
N HIS A 114 15.31 -2.86 -22.81
CA HIS A 114 16.02 -2.08 -21.80
C HIS A 114 15.17 -0.84 -21.39
N PRO A 115 15.20 -0.42 -20.11
CA PRO A 115 14.44 0.75 -19.67
C PRO A 115 14.74 2.05 -20.44
N ALA A 116 15.94 2.22 -20.96
CA ALA A 116 16.29 3.40 -21.78
C ALA A 116 15.47 3.50 -23.09
N GLU A 117 14.92 2.40 -23.59
CA GLU A 117 14.10 2.37 -24.79
C GLU A 117 12.68 2.91 -24.57
N LEU A 118 12.27 3.07 -23.31
CA LEU A 118 10.97 3.67 -22.96
C LEU A 118 10.79 5.09 -23.47
N LYS A 119 11.88 5.79 -23.79
CA LYS A 119 11.85 7.10 -24.44
C LYS A 119 11.15 7.08 -25.81
N ASP A 120 11.16 5.95 -26.50
CA ASP A 120 10.60 5.74 -27.83
C ASP A 120 9.17 5.15 -27.76
N HIS A 121 8.63 4.96 -26.54
CA HIS A 121 7.31 4.40 -26.30
C HIS A 121 6.33 5.41 -25.70
N GLN A 122 5.03 5.19 -25.94
CA GLN A 122 3.99 5.87 -25.19
C GLN A 122 3.90 5.24 -23.79
N CYS A 123 4.05 6.03 -22.75
CA CYS A 123 3.91 5.62 -21.37
C CYS A 123 2.68 6.27 -20.74
N ILE A 124 1.98 5.54 -19.87
CA ILE A 124 0.88 6.10 -19.08
C ILE A 124 1.48 6.69 -17.82
N LEU A 125 1.51 8.01 -17.76
CA LEU A 125 2.15 8.75 -16.67
C LEU A 125 1.26 8.81 -15.44
N THR A 126 1.92 8.95 -14.29
CA THR A 126 1.31 9.34 -13.03
C THR A 126 1.81 10.74 -12.64
N HIS A 127 1.85 11.08 -11.36
CA HIS A 127 2.39 12.37 -10.90
C HIS A 127 3.89 12.59 -11.24
N SER A 128 4.60 11.53 -11.64
CA SER A 128 6.00 11.58 -12.02
C SER A 128 6.19 11.01 -13.41
N ASN A 129 7.02 11.68 -14.19
CA ASN A 129 7.53 11.20 -15.47
C ASN A 129 8.90 10.51 -15.33
N LYS A 130 9.33 10.19 -14.11
CA LYS A 130 10.53 9.40 -13.81
C LYS A 130 10.13 8.05 -13.27
N TRP A 131 10.53 6.99 -13.97
CA TRP A 131 10.36 5.63 -13.54
C TRP A 131 11.68 5.07 -13.04
N ARG A 132 11.63 4.37 -11.92
CA ARG A 132 12.81 3.82 -11.26
C ARG A 132 12.89 2.32 -11.47
N PHE A 133 14.01 1.88 -12.01
CA PHE A 133 14.37 0.50 -12.24
C PHE A 133 15.62 0.12 -11.42
N THR A 134 15.98 -1.15 -11.46
CA THR A 134 17.23 -1.66 -10.91
C THR A 134 18.01 -2.35 -12.02
N GLU A 135 19.25 -1.95 -12.27
CA GLU A 135 20.14 -2.60 -13.20
C GLU A 135 21.43 -3.02 -12.47
N LYS A 136 21.73 -4.33 -12.46
CA LYS A 136 22.92 -4.88 -11.80
C LYS A 136 23.10 -4.38 -10.36
N GLY A 137 22.00 -4.29 -9.61
CA GLY A 137 21.96 -3.83 -8.23
C GLY A 137 22.04 -2.30 -8.02
N LYS A 138 22.09 -1.51 -9.10
CA LYS A 138 22.10 -0.04 -9.04
C LYS A 138 20.76 0.53 -9.48
N LEU A 139 20.39 1.66 -8.89
CA LEU A 139 19.17 2.38 -9.28
C LEU A 139 19.37 3.03 -10.65
N LEU A 140 18.38 2.87 -11.53
CA LEU A 140 18.30 3.46 -12.85
C LEU A 140 17.01 4.27 -12.94
N ASP A 141 17.11 5.58 -12.94
CA ASP A 141 15.98 6.49 -13.15
C ASP A 141 15.87 6.82 -14.62
N VAL A 142 14.71 6.57 -15.22
CA VAL A 142 14.42 6.79 -16.64
C VAL A 142 13.31 7.83 -16.77
N ALA A 143 13.56 8.86 -17.55
CA ALA A 143 12.53 9.83 -17.94
C ALA A 143 11.67 9.21 -19.05
N VAL A 144 10.35 9.27 -18.87
CA VAL A 144 9.37 8.72 -19.79
C VAL A 144 8.41 9.81 -20.26
N THR A 145 7.79 9.59 -21.41
CA THR A 145 6.82 10.52 -22.01
C THR A 145 5.53 9.77 -22.38
N GLY A 146 4.44 10.49 -22.43
CA GLY A 146 3.17 9.94 -22.85
C GLY A 146 2.04 10.97 -22.81
N ARG A 147 0.99 10.70 -23.58
CA ARG A 147 -0.16 11.61 -23.71
C ARG A 147 -1.22 11.46 -22.60
N LEU A 148 -1.13 10.37 -21.82
CA LEU A 148 -2.02 10.12 -20.67
C LEU A 148 -1.27 10.36 -19.37
N ASN A 149 -1.85 11.19 -18.51
CA ASN A 149 -1.38 11.41 -17.14
C ASN A 149 -2.55 11.17 -16.18
N LEU A 150 -2.50 10.06 -15.43
CA LEU A 150 -3.60 9.55 -14.63
C LEU A 150 -3.12 9.28 -13.20
N ASN A 151 -3.98 9.54 -12.22
CA ASN A 151 -3.71 9.27 -10.80
C ASN A 151 -4.58 8.15 -10.21
N SER A 152 -5.37 7.47 -11.03
CA SER A 152 -6.17 6.30 -10.66
C SER A 152 -5.54 5.04 -11.21
N GLY A 153 -5.22 4.07 -10.33
CA GLY A 153 -4.66 2.78 -10.74
C GLY A 153 -5.58 2.02 -11.69
N GLN A 154 -6.90 2.09 -11.47
CA GLN A 154 -7.88 1.45 -12.34
C GLN A 154 -7.93 2.09 -13.73
N ALA A 155 -7.84 3.43 -13.81
CA ALA A 155 -7.82 4.13 -15.10
C ALA A 155 -6.51 3.86 -15.87
N ILE A 156 -5.38 3.73 -15.15
CA ILE A 156 -4.09 3.33 -15.75
C ILE A 156 -4.20 1.91 -16.33
N LEU A 157 -4.78 0.99 -15.58
CA LEU A 157 -4.98 -0.41 -15.99
C LEU A 157 -5.87 -0.51 -17.23
N ASP A 158 -7.00 0.21 -17.25
CA ASP A 158 -7.90 0.29 -18.41
C ASP A 158 -7.18 0.85 -19.66
N GLY A 159 -6.47 1.97 -19.50
CA GLY A 159 -5.69 2.56 -20.59
C GLY A 159 -4.62 1.63 -21.15
N CYS A 160 -3.91 0.93 -20.26
CA CYS A 160 -2.90 -0.07 -20.65
C CYS A 160 -3.53 -1.25 -21.41
N SER A 161 -4.66 -1.78 -20.91
CA SER A 161 -5.39 -2.89 -21.53
C SER A 161 -5.96 -2.53 -22.92
N ARG A 162 -6.26 -1.26 -23.16
CA ARG A 162 -6.68 -0.73 -24.47
C ARG A 162 -5.52 -0.44 -25.43
N GLY A 163 -4.29 -0.77 -25.05
CA GLY A 163 -3.12 -0.52 -25.89
C GLY A 163 -2.69 0.95 -26.01
N LEU A 164 -3.08 1.80 -25.05
CA LEU A 164 -2.76 3.24 -25.10
C LEU A 164 -1.33 3.58 -24.65
N GLY A 165 -0.60 2.59 -24.15
CA GLY A 165 0.79 2.74 -23.74
C GLY A 165 1.21 1.73 -22.66
N ILE A 166 2.46 1.85 -22.24
CA ILE A 166 3.07 1.06 -21.17
C ILE A 166 2.66 1.63 -19.82
N ALA A 167 2.18 0.78 -18.91
CA ALA A 167 1.93 1.14 -17.53
C ALA A 167 3.10 0.71 -16.63
N TYR A 168 3.36 1.50 -15.57
CA TYR A 168 4.36 1.19 -14.53
C TYR A 168 3.79 1.47 -13.15
N MET A 169 3.51 0.43 -12.40
CA MET A 169 2.95 0.55 -11.05
C MET A 169 3.32 -0.65 -10.17
N ALA A 170 2.98 -0.61 -8.90
CA ALA A 170 3.14 -1.77 -8.03
C ALA A 170 2.40 -2.98 -8.61
N ILE A 171 3.02 -4.16 -8.56
CA ILE A 171 2.49 -5.39 -9.21
C ILE A 171 1.06 -5.72 -8.76
N GLY A 172 0.71 -5.50 -7.49
CA GLY A 172 -0.66 -5.69 -6.99
C GLY A 172 -1.69 -4.83 -7.73
N GLY A 173 -1.31 -3.67 -8.30
CA GLY A 173 -2.19 -2.81 -9.07
C GLY A 173 -2.65 -3.41 -10.40
N PHE A 174 -1.95 -4.42 -10.92
CA PHE A 174 -2.33 -5.12 -12.14
C PHE A 174 -3.40 -6.20 -11.92
N GLY A 175 -3.66 -6.60 -10.66
CA GLY A 175 -4.63 -7.64 -10.36
C GLY A 175 -4.35 -8.94 -11.11
N LYS A 176 -5.35 -9.48 -11.80
CA LYS A 176 -5.24 -10.71 -12.58
C LYS A 176 -4.68 -10.51 -13.99
N THR A 177 -4.60 -9.28 -14.48
CA THR A 177 -4.28 -8.98 -15.90
C THR A 177 -2.92 -9.49 -16.36
N LEU A 178 -1.97 -9.67 -15.45
CA LEU A 178 -0.67 -10.28 -15.75
C LEU A 178 -0.74 -11.80 -15.80
N SER A 179 -1.60 -12.44 -15.00
CA SER A 179 -1.72 -13.89 -14.93
C SER A 179 -2.67 -14.46 -15.99
N ASP A 180 -3.66 -13.68 -16.44
CA ASP A 180 -4.61 -14.10 -17.48
C ASP A 180 -4.18 -13.73 -18.91
N GLY A 181 -3.02 -13.05 -19.03
CA GLY A 181 -2.44 -12.66 -20.31
C GLY A 181 -3.04 -11.41 -20.95
N THR A 182 -3.98 -10.72 -20.28
CA THR A 182 -4.51 -9.42 -20.74
C THR A 182 -3.40 -8.39 -20.91
N LEU A 183 -2.41 -8.43 -20.01
CA LEU A 183 -1.21 -7.60 -20.08
C LEU A 183 0.04 -8.49 -20.03
N THR A 184 1.04 -8.10 -20.81
CA THR A 184 2.35 -8.76 -20.82
C THR A 184 3.32 -7.96 -19.97
N PRO A 185 3.94 -8.58 -18.94
CA PRO A 185 5.01 -7.94 -18.20
C PRO A 185 6.25 -7.80 -19.08
N ILE A 186 6.92 -6.67 -18.94
CA ILE A 186 8.13 -6.33 -19.68
C ILE A 186 9.23 -5.86 -18.75
N LEU A 187 10.48 -5.84 -19.22
CA LEU A 187 11.64 -5.38 -18.48
C LEU A 187 11.82 -6.12 -17.14
N ASN A 188 11.59 -7.42 -17.12
CA ASN A 188 11.51 -8.23 -15.91
C ASN A 188 12.82 -8.18 -15.10
N ASP A 189 13.98 -8.15 -15.77
CA ASP A 189 15.31 -8.10 -15.13
C ASP A 189 15.62 -6.75 -14.46
N PHE A 190 14.77 -5.76 -14.71
CA PHE A 190 14.95 -4.39 -14.22
C PHE A 190 13.95 -3.97 -13.15
N TRP A 191 13.01 -4.82 -12.77
CA TRP A 191 12.00 -4.46 -11.79
C TRP A 191 12.61 -3.99 -10.48
N HIS A 192 12.03 -2.94 -9.92
CA HIS A 192 12.53 -2.32 -8.69
C HIS A 192 11.59 -2.60 -7.52
N THR A 193 12.20 -3.08 -6.42
CA THR A 193 11.48 -3.24 -5.14
C THR A 193 11.96 -2.17 -4.16
N ASP A 194 11.05 -1.35 -3.69
CA ASP A 194 11.31 -0.33 -2.69
C ASP A 194 10.65 -0.67 -1.33
N ARG A 195 11.27 -0.24 -0.23
CA ARG A 195 10.73 -0.28 1.13
C ARG A 195 10.09 1.06 1.45
N SER A 196 9.09 1.43 0.68
CA SER A 196 8.62 2.81 0.64
C SER A 196 7.31 3.06 1.36
N ILE A 197 6.64 2.05 1.92
CA ILE A 197 5.40 2.25 2.67
C ILE A 197 5.70 2.20 4.16
N HIS A 198 5.32 3.27 4.86
CA HIS A 198 5.55 3.47 6.29
C HIS A 198 4.25 3.81 7.01
N ILE A 199 4.18 3.43 8.27
CA ILE A 199 3.25 3.97 9.25
C ILE A 199 3.93 5.14 9.94
N LEU A 200 3.29 6.29 9.94
CA LEU A 200 3.70 7.50 10.65
C LEU A 200 2.74 7.74 11.80
N ARG A 201 3.25 7.93 12.99
CA ARG A 201 2.44 8.26 14.15
C ARG A 201 3.10 9.33 15.01
N PRO A 202 2.32 10.11 15.78
CA PRO A 202 2.88 11.00 16.79
C PRO A 202 3.74 10.24 17.80
N ASP A 203 4.84 10.87 18.23
CA ASP A 203 5.60 10.40 19.39
C ASP A 203 4.85 10.79 20.66
N ARG A 204 4.02 9.89 21.15
CA ARG A 204 3.23 10.06 22.37
C ARG A 204 3.69 9.07 23.43
N ARG A 205 3.75 9.52 24.69
CA ARG A 205 4.07 8.67 25.85
C ARG A 205 3.11 7.46 25.96
N TYR A 206 1.87 7.61 25.49
CA TYR A 206 0.84 6.59 25.52
C TYR A 206 0.13 6.50 24.17
N THR A 207 0.07 5.33 23.59
CA THR A 207 -0.71 5.03 22.37
C THR A 207 -2.01 4.33 22.79
N PRO A 208 -3.18 4.84 22.41
CA PRO A 208 -4.45 4.17 22.71
C PRO A 208 -4.48 2.75 22.14
N ARG A 209 -5.07 1.81 22.89
CA ARG A 209 -5.11 0.39 22.52
C ARG A 209 -5.76 0.15 21.17
N ARG A 210 -6.83 0.90 20.81
CA ARG A 210 -7.46 0.81 19.50
C ARG A 210 -6.51 1.14 18.34
N VAL A 211 -5.55 2.04 18.56
CA VAL A 211 -4.53 2.40 17.55
C VAL A 211 -3.53 1.25 17.39
N GLU A 212 -3.08 0.65 18.49
CA GLU A 212 -2.15 -0.49 18.45
C GLU A 212 -2.78 -1.68 17.72
N VAL A 213 -4.04 -2.01 18.03
CA VAL A 213 -4.76 -3.11 17.38
C VAL A 213 -4.98 -2.83 15.90
N ALA A 214 -5.37 -1.62 15.53
CA ALA A 214 -5.53 -1.24 14.12
C ALA A 214 -4.21 -1.38 13.34
N ILE A 215 -3.10 -0.97 13.92
CA ILE A 215 -1.77 -1.12 13.31
C ILE A 215 -1.42 -2.61 13.17
N SER A 216 -1.67 -3.44 14.18
CA SER A 216 -1.39 -4.88 14.11
C SER A 216 -2.20 -5.59 13.03
N ILE A 217 -3.48 -5.24 12.88
CA ILE A 217 -4.33 -5.76 11.80
C ILE A 217 -3.78 -5.32 10.44
N LEU A 218 -3.44 -4.05 10.29
CA LEU A 218 -2.86 -3.51 9.06
C LEU A 218 -1.56 -4.22 8.66
N GLU A 219 -0.68 -4.49 9.63
CA GLU A 219 0.57 -5.23 9.43
C GLU A 219 0.32 -6.64 8.91
N ALA A 220 -0.65 -7.36 9.49
CA ALA A 220 -1.02 -8.70 9.04
C ALA A 220 -1.57 -8.70 7.59
N PHE A 221 -2.35 -7.70 7.21
CA PHE A 221 -2.83 -7.54 5.84
C PHE A 221 -1.69 -7.19 4.87
N ALA A 222 -0.78 -6.29 5.26
CA ALA A 222 0.37 -5.91 4.47
C ALA A 222 1.33 -7.09 4.23
N GLU A 223 1.56 -7.93 5.24
CA GLU A 223 2.38 -9.14 5.14
C GLU A 223 1.76 -10.16 4.16
N ARG A 224 0.46 -10.42 4.27
CA ARG A 224 -0.26 -11.29 3.32
C ARG A 224 -0.19 -10.78 1.89
N ALA A 225 -0.39 -9.48 1.69
CA ALA A 225 -0.29 -8.86 0.38
C ALA A 225 1.13 -8.98 -0.19
N ARG A 226 2.15 -8.80 0.65
CA ARG A 226 3.56 -8.97 0.24
C ARG A 226 3.89 -10.42 -0.12
N ALA A 227 3.41 -11.38 0.65
CA ALA A 227 3.60 -12.80 0.35
C ALA A 227 2.97 -13.17 -1.01
N HIS A 228 1.75 -12.68 -1.27
CA HIS A 228 1.08 -12.88 -2.57
C HIS A 228 1.85 -12.23 -3.72
N GLU A 229 2.36 -11.00 -3.53
CA GLU A 229 3.18 -10.30 -4.51
C GLU A 229 4.43 -11.11 -4.89
N ILE A 230 5.14 -11.66 -3.90
CA ILE A 230 6.32 -12.50 -4.12
C ILE A 230 5.97 -13.76 -4.92
N GLN A 231 4.84 -14.40 -4.62
CA GLN A 231 4.36 -15.55 -5.38
C GLN A 231 4.05 -15.19 -6.83
N THR A 232 3.37 -14.07 -7.05
CA THR A 232 3.06 -13.57 -8.40
C THR A 232 4.33 -13.29 -9.20
N ILE A 233 5.32 -12.62 -8.61
CA ILE A 233 6.62 -12.36 -9.24
C ILE A 233 7.29 -13.67 -9.68
N ARG A 234 7.33 -14.67 -8.78
CA ARG A 234 7.93 -15.99 -9.10
C ARG A 234 7.22 -16.72 -10.24
N ALA A 235 5.92 -16.52 -10.39
CA ALA A 235 5.15 -17.14 -11.47
C ALA A 235 5.34 -16.41 -12.82
N LEU A 236 5.81 -15.16 -12.82
CA LEU A 236 6.03 -14.35 -14.02
C LEU A 236 7.49 -14.38 -14.53
N LEU A 237 8.43 -14.87 -13.72
CA LEU A 237 9.86 -15.04 -14.06
C LEU A 237 10.16 -16.46 -14.50
#